data_2c8094dac1380b90812992b116a7fe17
#
_entry.id   2c8094dac1380b90812992b116a7fe17
#
_cell.length_a   1.000
_cell.length_b   1.000
_cell.length_c   1.000
_cell.angle_alpha   90.00
_cell.angle_beta   90.00
_cell.angle_gamma   90.00
#
_symmetry.space_group_name_H-M   'P 1'
#
loop_
_entity.id
_entity.type
_entity.pdbx_description
1 polymer ?
#
loop_
_entity_poly.entity_id
_entity_poly.type
_entity_poly.pdbx_seq_one_letter_code
_entity_poly.pdbx_strand_id
1 'polypeptide(L)'
;LVTVNGSLYGVDYFHMTLNTPAATGTIVNAGDVIGQVGSSGNTTGPHCHVEIFYLGDASGFAYYAANWNGDVSFGTGWTGGRYGLYGRRCSDGVGAPCRIQPEEVFGY
;
A
#
# COMPACT_ATOMS: atom_id res chain seq x y z
N LEU A 1 -6.48 -1.16 1.99
CA LEU A 1 -6.44 -2.59 1.67
C LEU A 1 -7.42 -2.90 0.55
N VAL A 2 -7.04 -3.78 -0.36
CA VAL A 2 -7.84 -4.17 -1.53
C VAL A 2 -7.74 -5.68 -1.71
N THR A 3 -8.87 -6.32 -2.09
CA THR A 3 -8.86 -7.73 -2.46
C THR A 3 -9.07 -7.86 -3.96
N VAL A 4 -8.27 -8.72 -4.60
CA VAL A 4 -8.37 -9.01 -6.03
C VAL A 4 -8.20 -10.52 -6.21
N ASN A 5 -9.21 -11.19 -6.74
CA ASN A 5 -9.16 -12.63 -7.02
C ASN A 5 -8.69 -13.48 -5.83
N GLY A 6 -9.18 -13.17 -4.64
CA GLY A 6 -8.84 -13.91 -3.42
C GLY A 6 -7.51 -13.55 -2.78
N SER A 7 -6.77 -12.63 -3.33
CA SER A 7 -5.52 -12.11 -2.77
C SER A 7 -5.72 -10.73 -2.16
N LEU A 8 -4.95 -10.43 -1.12
CA LEU A 8 -5.00 -9.16 -0.41
C LEU A 8 -3.80 -8.30 -0.79
N TYR A 9 -4.06 -7.02 -1.04
CA TYR A 9 -3.03 -6.04 -1.34
C TYR A 9 -3.17 -4.82 -0.45
N GLY A 10 -2.03 -4.26 -0.06
CA GLY A 10 -1.96 -2.94 0.55
C GLY A 10 -1.50 -1.93 -0.50
N VAL A 11 -2.15 -0.79 -0.56
CA VAL A 11 -1.81 0.27 -1.50
C VAL A 11 -1.53 1.53 -0.72
N ASP A 12 -0.36 2.12 -0.94
CA ASP A 12 0.03 3.38 -0.34
C ASP A 12 -0.03 4.49 -1.37
N TYR A 13 -0.66 5.59 -0.99
CA TYR A 13 -0.77 6.81 -1.81
C TYR A 13 -0.06 7.93 -1.09
N PHE A 14 1.01 8.46 -1.70
CA PHE A 14 1.85 9.49 -1.09
C PHE A 14 1.66 10.85 -1.76
N HIS A 15 2.04 11.89 -1.03
CA HIS A 15 2.09 13.28 -1.50
C HIS A 15 0.71 13.86 -1.82
N MET A 16 -0.34 13.32 -1.22
CA MET A 16 -1.69 13.86 -1.38
C MET A 16 -1.83 15.20 -0.65
N THR A 17 -2.77 16.02 -1.09
CA THR A 17 -3.08 17.27 -0.40
C THR A 17 -3.52 16.96 1.03
N LEU A 18 -2.94 17.66 1.99
CA LEU A 18 -3.23 17.45 3.42
C LEU A 18 -4.72 17.65 3.71
N ASN A 19 -5.25 16.84 4.62
CA ASN A 19 -6.64 16.87 5.06
C ASN A 19 -7.66 16.48 3.98
N THR A 20 -7.20 15.94 2.82
CA THR A 20 -8.11 15.43 1.79
C THR A 20 -8.25 13.91 1.78
N PRO A 21 -7.29 13.11 2.29
CA PRO A 21 -7.47 11.66 2.28
C PRO A 21 -8.70 11.24 3.09
N ALA A 22 -9.38 10.20 2.62
CA ALA A 22 -10.50 9.60 3.33
C ALA A 22 -10.08 9.20 4.75
N ALA A 23 -11.00 9.37 5.70
CA ALA A 23 -10.72 9.04 7.09
C ALA A 23 -10.39 7.55 7.26
N THR A 24 -9.49 7.25 8.19
CA THR A 24 -9.13 5.88 8.52
C THR A 24 -10.38 5.07 8.89
N GLY A 25 -10.49 3.86 8.34
CA GLY A 25 -11.63 2.98 8.55
C GLY A 25 -12.74 3.15 7.53
N THR A 26 -12.65 4.14 6.65
CA THR A 26 -13.64 4.35 5.59
C THR A 26 -13.58 3.20 4.58
N ILE A 27 -14.74 2.64 4.25
CA ILE A 27 -14.87 1.65 3.18
C ILE A 27 -15.15 2.40 1.89
N VAL A 28 -14.35 2.13 0.86
CA VAL A 28 -14.49 2.77 -0.46
C VAL A 28 -14.72 1.71 -1.53
N ASN A 29 -15.43 2.10 -2.57
CA ASN A 29 -15.64 1.26 -3.74
C ASN A 29 -14.83 1.81 -4.92
N ALA A 30 -14.64 0.97 -5.93
CA ALA A 30 -13.97 1.40 -7.14
C ALA A 30 -14.66 2.64 -7.72
N GLY A 31 -13.85 3.65 -8.06
CA GLY A 31 -14.34 4.93 -8.55
C GLY A 31 -14.56 6.00 -7.49
N ASP A 32 -14.58 5.64 -6.21
CA ASP A 32 -14.71 6.63 -5.15
C ASP A 32 -13.45 7.52 -5.06
N VAL A 33 -13.66 8.78 -4.74
CA VAL A 33 -12.56 9.70 -4.48
C VAL A 33 -11.98 9.39 -3.10
N ILE A 34 -10.66 9.16 -3.03
CA ILE A 34 -9.96 8.88 -1.78
C ILE A 34 -9.12 10.05 -1.28
N GLY A 35 -8.98 11.10 -2.07
CA GLY A 35 -8.22 12.29 -1.72
C GLY A 35 -7.88 13.10 -2.96
N GLN A 36 -7.00 14.06 -2.81
CA GLN A 36 -6.56 14.92 -3.90
C GLN A 36 -5.05 14.81 -4.09
N VAL A 37 -4.62 14.78 -5.35
CA VAL A 37 -3.20 14.84 -5.70
C VAL A 37 -2.62 16.14 -5.16
N GLY A 38 -1.43 16.07 -4.60
CA GLY A 38 -0.76 17.21 -4.03
C GLY A 38 0.74 17.12 -4.17
N SER A 39 1.44 17.88 -3.35
CA SER A 39 2.90 17.88 -3.28
C SER A 39 3.39 17.86 -1.84
N SER A 40 2.62 17.27 -0.94
CA SER A 40 3.00 17.14 0.47
C SER A 40 4.17 16.18 0.61
N GLY A 41 4.95 16.39 1.67
CA GLY A 41 6.12 15.57 1.94
C GLY A 41 7.30 15.90 1.03
N ASN A 42 8.22 14.94 0.91
CA ASN A 42 9.45 15.11 0.13
C ASN A 42 9.19 14.86 -1.36
N THR A 43 8.92 15.93 -2.09
CA THR A 43 8.58 15.86 -3.51
C THR A 43 9.02 17.14 -4.23
N THR A 44 9.18 17.04 -5.55
CA THR A 44 9.58 18.17 -6.41
C THR A 44 8.42 18.80 -7.15
N GLY A 45 7.20 18.31 -7.00
CA GLY A 45 6.02 18.87 -7.64
C GLY A 45 4.77 18.04 -7.42
N PRO A 46 3.60 18.53 -7.83
CA PRO A 46 2.34 17.81 -7.64
C PRO A 46 2.34 16.46 -8.36
N HIS A 47 2.13 15.39 -7.60
CA HIS A 47 1.97 14.04 -8.13
C HIS A 47 1.45 13.13 -7.02
N CYS A 48 1.03 11.93 -7.40
CA CYS A 48 0.74 10.86 -6.46
C CYS A 48 1.72 9.72 -6.68
N HIS A 49 2.49 9.41 -5.65
CA HIS A 49 3.36 8.23 -5.65
C HIS A 49 2.55 7.06 -5.10
N VAL A 50 2.51 5.95 -5.83
CA VAL A 50 1.73 4.78 -5.45
C VAL A 50 2.66 3.58 -5.29
N GLU A 51 2.51 2.88 -4.18
CA GLU A 51 3.20 1.61 -3.94
C GLU A 51 2.17 0.53 -3.64
N ILE A 52 2.40 -0.67 -4.13
CA ILE A 52 1.51 -1.81 -3.92
C ILE A 52 2.29 -2.95 -3.27
N PHE A 53 1.66 -3.58 -2.28
CA PHE A 53 2.22 -4.71 -1.56
C PHE A 53 1.27 -5.89 -1.63
N TYR A 54 1.82 -7.05 -1.99
CA TYR A 54 1.08 -8.31 -1.91
C TYR A 54 1.14 -8.81 -0.47
N LEU A 55 -0.02 -9.04 0.12
CA LEU A 55 -0.14 -9.41 1.53
C LEU A 55 -0.59 -10.85 1.74
N GLY A 56 -0.72 -11.61 0.67
CA GLY A 56 -1.11 -13.00 0.75
C GLY A 56 -2.60 -13.21 0.49
N ASP A 57 -3.19 -14.22 1.13
CA ASP A 57 -4.58 -14.58 0.95
C ASP A 57 -5.53 -13.54 1.57
N ALA A 58 -6.70 -13.39 0.97
CA ALA A 58 -7.73 -12.46 1.44
C ALA A 58 -8.19 -12.77 2.88
N SER A 59 -8.02 -13.99 3.36
CA SER A 59 -8.34 -14.33 4.74
C SER A 59 -7.51 -13.56 5.78
N GLY A 60 -6.41 -12.96 5.36
CA GLY A 60 -5.59 -12.11 6.22
C GLY A 60 -6.12 -10.70 6.45
N PHE A 61 -7.28 -10.35 5.90
CA PHE A 61 -7.80 -8.98 5.97
C PHE A 61 -7.90 -8.43 7.39
N ALA A 62 -8.44 -9.20 8.32
CA ALA A 62 -8.64 -8.71 9.70
C ALA A 62 -7.31 -8.35 10.37
N TYR A 63 -6.29 -9.19 10.18
CA TYR A 63 -4.96 -8.93 10.72
C TYR A 63 -4.37 -7.65 10.12
N TYR A 64 -4.42 -7.51 8.80
CA TYR A 64 -3.83 -6.34 8.15
C TYR A 64 -4.65 -5.07 8.37
N ALA A 65 -5.97 -5.17 8.50
CA ALA A 65 -6.79 -4.02 8.85
C ALA A 65 -6.38 -3.42 10.21
N ALA A 66 -5.96 -4.27 11.15
CA ALA A 66 -5.49 -3.82 12.46
C ALA A 66 -4.02 -3.38 12.46
N ASN A 67 -3.21 -3.86 11.52
CA ASN A 67 -1.76 -3.71 11.59
C ASN A 67 -1.13 -3.03 10.37
N TRP A 68 -1.86 -2.77 9.30
CA TRP A 68 -1.30 -2.15 8.10
C TRP A 68 -0.86 -0.72 8.38
N ASN A 69 0.39 -0.43 8.11
CA ASN A 69 0.98 0.87 8.33
C ASN A 69 1.92 1.26 7.17
N GLY A 70 1.60 0.79 5.98
CA GLY A 70 2.38 1.11 4.80
C GLY A 70 3.73 0.40 4.75
N ASP A 71 4.62 0.96 3.96
CA ASP A 71 5.92 0.36 3.67
C ASP A 71 6.94 0.51 4.79
N VAL A 72 6.77 1.49 5.68
CA VAL A 72 7.85 1.92 6.57
C VAL A 72 7.93 1.17 7.88
N SER A 73 6.86 0.59 8.37
CA SER A 73 6.89 0.07 9.73
C SER A 73 5.93 -1.07 9.99
N PHE A 74 5.70 -1.87 9.00
CA PHE A 74 4.83 -2.99 9.21
C PHE A 74 5.51 -4.06 10.05
N GLY A 75 5.42 -3.89 11.33
CA GLY A 75 6.03 -4.81 12.26
C GLY A 75 7.55 -4.67 12.34
N THR A 76 8.05 -4.58 13.55
CA THR A 76 9.49 -4.67 13.76
C THR A 76 9.90 -6.12 13.56
N GLY A 77 10.93 -6.32 12.80
CA GLY A 77 11.58 -7.62 12.69
C GLY A 77 11.33 -8.40 11.42
N TRP A 78 10.26 -8.15 10.69
CA TRP A 78 10.09 -8.93 9.47
C TRP A 78 10.34 -8.19 8.18
N THR A 79 10.53 -6.94 8.26
CA THR A 79 11.03 -6.21 7.12
C THR A 79 12.55 -6.18 7.08
N GLY A 80 13.18 -6.49 8.17
CA GLY A 80 14.64 -6.66 8.25
C GLY A 80 15.44 -5.48 7.78
N GLY A 81 14.83 -4.36 7.49
CA GLY A 81 15.50 -3.27 6.88
C GLY A 81 14.98 -1.90 7.28
N ARG A 82 15.78 -0.91 6.95
CA ARG A 82 15.51 0.49 7.25
C ARG A 82 14.20 1.00 6.63
N TYR A 83 13.81 0.42 5.51
CA TYR A 83 12.68 0.88 4.73
C TYR A 83 11.47 -0.07 4.82
N GLY A 84 11.42 -0.89 5.85
CA GLY A 84 10.30 -1.77 6.04
C GLY A 84 10.07 -2.70 4.85
N LEU A 85 8.86 -2.71 4.31
CA LEU A 85 8.52 -3.55 3.17
C LEU A 85 9.10 -3.07 1.84
N TYR A 86 9.58 -1.85 1.77
CA TYR A 86 10.05 -1.26 0.51
C TYR A 86 11.13 -2.13 -0.15
N GLY A 87 12.04 -2.67 0.64
CA GLY A 87 13.13 -3.50 0.12
C GLY A 87 12.75 -4.96 -0.11
N ARG A 88 11.55 -5.40 0.27
CA ARG A 88 11.09 -6.77 0.07
C ARG A 88 10.28 -6.86 -1.21
N ARG A 89 10.95 -7.14 -2.32
CA ARG A 89 10.28 -7.24 -3.62
C ARG A 89 9.81 -8.67 -3.89
N CYS A 90 8.57 -8.82 -4.32
CA CYS A 90 8.03 -10.13 -4.66
C CYS A 90 8.84 -10.82 -5.77
N SER A 91 9.41 -10.04 -6.69
CA SER A 91 10.26 -10.56 -7.75
C SER A 91 11.53 -11.23 -7.25
N ASP A 92 11.93 -10.97 -6.00
CA ASP A 92 13.07 -11.64 -5.39
C ASP A 92 12.71 -13.00 -4.76
N GLY A 93 11.46 -13.42 -4.85
CA GLY A 93 11.01 -14.73 -4.36
C GLY A 93 10.80 -14.81 -2.86
N VAL A 94 10.61 -13.67 -2.20
CA VAL A 94 10.55 -13.61 -0.73
C VAL A 94 9.18 -13.97 -0.15
N GLY A 95 8.16 -14.16 -0.92
CA GLY A 95 6.82 -14.43 -0.39
C GLY A 95 6.17 -13.22 0.29
N ALA A 96 4.87 -13.33 0.57
CA ALA A 96 4.11 -12.26 1.22
C ALA A 96 4.55 -12.07 2.67
N PRO A 97 4.57 -10.83 3.16
CA PRO A 97 4.27 -9.58 2.43
C PRO A 97 5.46 -9.10 1.62
N CYS A 98 5.20 -8.58 0.44
CA CYS A 98 6.25 -8.08 -0.42
C CYS A 98 5.72 -7.02 -1.37
N ARG A 99 6.61 -6.12 -1.81
CA ARG A 99 6.26 -5.08 -2.77
C ARG A 99 6.16 -5.67 -4.18
N ILE A 100 5.12 -5.27 -4.91
CA ILE A 100 4.86 -5.74 -6.27
C ILE A 100 4.64 -4.54 -7.19
N GLN A 101 4.99 -4.69 -8.47
CA GLN A 101 4.77 -3.60 -9.43
C GLN A 101 3.28 -3.46 -9.74
N PRO A 102 2.76 -2.21 -9.79
CA PRO A 102 1.34 -1.99 -10.07
C PRO A 102 0.84 -2.66 -11.35
N GLU A 103 1.65 -2.72 -12.38
CA GLU A 103 1.28 -3.35 -13.64
C GLU A 103 0.94 -4.83 -13.49
N GLU A 104 1.58 -5.51 -12.58
CA GLU A 104 1.34 -6.94 -12.34
C GLU A 104 -0.02 -7.19 -11.70
N VAL A 105 -0.54 -6.21 -10.97
CA VAL A 105 -1.83 -6.32 -10.29
C VAL A 105 -2.95 -5.77 -11.14
N PHE A 106 -2.76 -4.60 -11.73
CA PHE A 106 -3.81 -3.88 -12.43
C PHE A 106 -3.78 -4.06 -13.95
N GLY A 107 -2.77 -4.69 -14.50
CA GLY A 107 -2.75 -5.08 -15.90
C GLY A 107 -2.53 -3.94 -16.90
N TYR A 108 -1.89 -2.85 -16.47
CA TYR A 108 -1.57 -1.76 -17.40
C TYR A 108 -0.09 -1.52 -17.53
#